data_c09ed7974a0df8e0c56211baf212b6aa
#
_entry.id   c09ed7974a0df8e0c56211baf212b6aa
#
_cell.length_a   1.000
_cell.length_b   1.000
_cell.length_c   1.000
_cell.angle_alpha   90.00
_cell.angle_beta   90.00
_cell.angle_gamma   90.00
#
_symmetry.space_group_name_H-M   'P 1'
#
loop_
_entity.id
_entity.type
_entity.pdbx_description
1 polymer ?
#
loop_
_entity_poly.entity_id
_entity_poly.type
_entity_poly.pdbx_seq_one_letter_code
_entity_poly.pdbx_strand_id
1 'polypeptide(L)'
;MLGVSRPTLRAGIRSLAAVGVLQSRQGAGTFVVKSDGPPSLDSSPLRLMVSLHGFTAAEMFEARQSLEMAVAGLAAERATGDQMATMAEEITGMFASLDDPAQFLVHDMHFHQTVAAASGDRILTSLMNMVATILFDVRSKTVKRARDFKESAEMHRHIYRAIREHDPEAARAAMREHLMRAQKAQEEEAAEDEAAANGNGKQ
;
A
#
# COMPACT_ATOMS: atom_id res chain seq x y z
N MET A 1 -18.30 -0.17 39.68
CA MET A 1 -19.27 0.61 38.88
C MET A 1 -18.52 1.83 38.31
N LEU A 2 -18.62 2.11 37.00
CA LEU A 2 -17.84 3.15 36.33
C LEU A 2 -18.39 4.58 36.54
N GLY A 3 -19.48 4.79 37.27
CA GLY A 3 -20.04 6.12 37.60
C GLY A 3 -20.49 6.98 36.41
N VAL A 4 -20.65 6.38 35.22
CA VAL A 4 -21.04 7.08 33.98
C VAL A 4 -22.44 6.66 33.52
N SER A 5 -23.12 7.55 32.77
CA SER A 5 -24.43 7.25 32.22
C SER A 5 -24.34 6.18 31.10
N ARG A 6 -25.43 5.43 30.89
CA ARG A 6 -25.49 4.43 29.79
C ARG A 6 -25.22 5.03 28.39
N PRO A 7 -25.76 6.21 28.05
CA PRO A 7 -25.41 6.87 26.78
C PRO A 7 -23.91 7.19 26.65
N THR A 8 -23.29 7.72 27.70
CA THR A 8 -21.85 8.02 27.74
C THR A 8 -21.01 6.75 27.55
N LEU A 9 -21.36 5.67 28.23
CA LEU A 9 -20.68 4.38 28.08
C LEU A 9 -20.81 3.86 26.64
N ARG A 10 -22.00 3.91 26.05
CA ARG A 10 -22.21 3.50 24.65
C ARG A 10 -21.43 4.37 23.65
N ALA A 11 -21.30 5.67 23.89
CA ALA A 11 -20.49 6.56 23.06
C ALA A 11 -19.00 6.17 23.16
N GLY A 12 -18.48 5.96 24.36
CA GLY A 12 -17.10 5.50 24.56
C GLY A 12 -16.81 4.14 23.92
N ILE A 13 -17.72 3.17 24.05
CA ILE A 13 -17.59 1.87 23.35
C ILE A 13 -17.56 2.05 21.83
N ARG A 14 -18.42 2.89 21.25
CA ARG A 14 -18.41 3.18 19.81
C ARG A 14 -17.11 3.83 19.38
N SER A 15 -16.61 4.82 20.14
CA SER A 15 -15.32 5.46 19.83
C SER A 15 -14.16 4.46 19.85
N LEU A 16 -14.11 3.59 20.87
CA LEU A 16 -13.07 2.56 20.96
C LEU A 16 -13.23 1.47 19.89
N ALA A 17 -14.46 1.17 19.47
CA ALA A 17 -14.70 0.24 18.37
C ALA A 17 -14.30 0.86 17.02
N ALA A 18 -14.53 2.16 16.82
CA ALA A 18 -14.13 2.87 15.61
C ALA A 18 -12.61 2.91 15.40
N VAL A 19 -11.83 2.89 16.49
CA VAL A 19 -10.36 2.80 16.43
C VAL A 19 -9.82 1.36 16.58
N GLY A 20 -10.71 0.35 16.47
CA GLY A 20 -10.31 -1.06 16.44
C GLY A 20 -9.87 -1.66 17.79
N VAL A 21 -10.01 -0.93 18.91
CA VAL A 21 -9.68 -1.41 20.26
C VAL A 21 -10.72 -2.39 20.78
N LEU A 22 -11.99 -2.14 20.42
CA LEU A 22 -13.12 -3.00 20.83
C LEU A 22 -13.84 -3.56 19.59
N GLN A 23 -14.40 -4.76 19.73
CA GLN A 23 -15.30 -5.36 18.76
C GLN A 23 -16.61 -5.73 19.45
N SER A 24 -17.74 -5.19 18.95
CA SER A 24 -19.07 -5.55 19.43
C SER A 24 -19.65 -6.67 18.56
N ARG A 25 -20.09 -7.76 19.18
CA ARG A 25 -20.77 -8.88 18.52
C ARG A 25 -22.22 -8.92 19.01
N GLN A 26 -23.16 -8.90 18.08
CA GLN A 26 -24.58 -8.89 18.39
C GLN A 26 -24.94 -10.14 19.22
N GLY A 27 -25.60 -9.94 20.37
CA GLY A 27 -25.99 -11.00 21.29
C GLY A 27 -24.85 -11.58 22.15
N ALA A 28 -23.59 -11.28 21.86
CA ALA A 28 -22.42 -11.84 22.57
C ALA A 28 -21.69 -10.83 23.47
N GLY A 29 -21.85 -9.50 23.20
CA GLY A 29 -21.20 -8.46 23.99
C GLY A 29 -20.12 -7.69 23.26
N THR A 30 -19.30 -6.97 24.04
CA THR A 30 -18.17 -6.19 23.54
C THR A 30 -16.86 -6.76 24.08
N PHE A 31 -15.92 -6.99 23.21
CA PHE A 31 -14.64 -7.65 23.51
C PHE A 31 -13.48 -6.72 23.14
N VAL A 32 -12.39 -6.83 23.88
CA VAL A 32 -11.12 -6.20 23.50
C VAL A 32 -10.54 -7.01 22.35
N VAL A 33 -10.17 -6.32 21.26
CA VAL A 33 -9.50 -6.95 20.13
C VAL A 33 -8.08 -7.31 20.56
N LYS A 34 -7.80 -8.62 20.68
CA LYS A 34 -6.43 -9.11 20.76
C LYS A 34 -5.92 -9.23 19.33
N SER A 35 -4.99 -8.38 18.95
CA SER A 35 -4.32 -8.47 17.66
C SER A 35 -2.90 -8.98 17.91
N ASP A 36 -2.61 -10.19 17.47
CA ASP A 36 -1.25 -10.74 17.41
C ASP A 36 -0.53 -10.28 16.12
N GLY A 37 -1.28 -9.63 15.20
CA GLY A 37 -0.78 -9.04 13.96
C GLY A 37 -0.37 -7.56 14.11
N PRO A 38 0.16 -6.95 13.04
CA PRO A 38 0.39 -5.51 12.99
C PRO A 38 -0.94 -4.77 13.22
N PRO A 39 -0.94 -3.62 13.93
CA PRO A 39 -2.15 -2.85 14.15
C PRO A 39 -2.75 -2.46 12.79
N SER A 40 -4.01 -2.83 12.57
CA SER A 40 -4.76 -2.35 11.41
C SER A 40 -5.12 -0.89 11.66
N LEU A 41 -4.40 0.03 11.03
CA LEU A 41 -4.79 1.42 11.03
C LEU A 41 -5.99 1.58 10.09
N ASP A 42 -7.06 2.20 10.59
CA ASP A 42 -8.21 2.55 9.75
C ASP A 42 -7.77 3.58 8.69
N SER A 43 -7.87 3.21 7.43
CA SER A 43 -7.54 4.09 6.31
C SER A 43 -8.66 5.11 6.01
N SER A 44 -9.84 4.96 6.60
CA SER A 44 -11.00 5.83 6.32
C SER A 44 -10.75 7.31 6.59
N PRO A 45 -10.08 7.72 7.69
CA PRO A 45 -9.75 9.13 7.88
C PRO A 45 -8.82 9.70 6.81
N LEU A 46 -7.78 8.94 6.42
CA LEU A 46 -6.86 9.38 5.38
C LEU A 46 -7.54 9.41 4.00
N ARG A 47 -8.37 8.42 3.68
CA ARG A 47 -9.19 8.42 2.45
C ARG A 47 -10.12 9.64 2.37
N LEU A 48 -10.76 9.99 3.49
CA LEU A 48 -11.59 11.19 3.57
C LEU A 48 -10.75 12.46 3.38
N MET A 49 -9.58 12.56 4.00
CA MET A 49 -8.66 13.68 3.80
C MET A 49 -8.20 13.81 2.35
N VAL A 50 -7.82 12.70 1.70
CA VAL A 50 -7.48 12.66 0.27
C VAL A 50 -8.65 13.18 -0.58
N SER A 51 -9.88 12.76 -0.29
CA SER A 51 -11.09 13.19 -1.00
C SER A 51 -11.44 14.67 -0.78
N LEU A 52 -11.22 15.19 0.44
CA LEU A 52 -11.59 16.57 0.79
C LEU A 52 -10.54 17.60 0.41
N HIS A 53 -9.26 17.24 0.48
CA HIS A 53 -8.14 18.18 0.33
C HIS A 53 -7.43 18.06 -1.01
N GLY A 54 -7.75 17.05 -1.83
CA GLY A 54 -7.24 16.90 -3.18
C GLY A 54 -5.71 16.73 -3.22
N PHE A 55 -5.16 15.81 -2.42
CA PHE A 55 -3.74 15.50 -2.48
C PHE A 55 -3.32 15.12 -3.90
N THR A 56 -2.19 15.65 -4.32
CA THR A 56 -1.65 15.40 -5.64
C THR A 56 -1.00 14.01 -5.73
N ALA A 57 -0.89 13.47 -6.94
CA ALA A 57 -0.14 12.24 -7.17
C ALA A 57 1.33 12.39 -6.72
N ALA A 58 1.93 13.57 -6.92
CA ALA A 58 3.30 13.87 -6.49
C ALA A 58 3.46 13.74 -4.96
N GLU A 59 2.56 14.33 -4.16
CA GLU A 59 2.59 14.23 -2.70
C GLU A 59 2.44 12.78 -2.22
N MET A 60 1.60 11.99 -2.89
CA MET A 60 1.43 10.58 -2.58
C MET A 60 2.70 9.78 -2.91
N PHE A 61 3.38 10.05 -4.04
CA PHE A 61 4.64 9.38 -4.39
C PHE A 61 5.79 9.79 -3.46
N GLU A 62 5.86 11.04 -3.03
CA GLU A 62 6.85 11.48 -2.04
C GLU A 62 6.69 10.74 -0.71
N ALA A 63 5.45 10.59 -0.23
CA ALA A 63 5.15 9.81 0.96
C ALA A 63 5.52 8.32 0.79
N ARG A 64 5.21 7.73 -0.37
CA ARG A 64 5.61 6.36 -0.72
C ARG A 64 7.13 6.20 -0.69
N GLN A 65 7.85 7.06 -1.39
CA GLN A 65 9.32 6.97 -1.44
C GLN A 65 9.92 6.99 -0.04
N SER A 66 9.43 7.91 0.82
CA SER A 66 9.91 8.02 2.20
C SER A 66 9.69 6.74 3.01
N LEU A 67 8.53 6.10 2.89
CA LEU A 67 8.19 4.88 3.62
C LEU A 67 8.79 3.63 2.98
N GLU A 68 8.64 3.46 1.66
CA GLU A 68 9.00 2.22 0.97
C GLU A 68 10.51 2.01 0.89
N MET A 69 11.29 3.07 0.69
CA MET A 69 12.75 2.97 0.78
C MET A 69 13.21 2.54 2.18
N ALA A 70 12.58 3.08 3.23
CA ALA A 70 12.92 2.69 4.60
C ALA A 70 12.61 1.21 4.86
N VAL A 71 11.40 0.75 4.50
CA VAL A 71 11.03 -0.66 4.72
C VAL A 71 11.82 -1.62 3.84
N ALA A 72 12.20 -1.25 2.60
CA ALA A 72 13.03 -2.08 1.74
C ALA A 72 14.42 -2.31 2.33
N GLY A 73 15.06 -1.26 2.87
CA GLY A 73 16.33 -1.41 3.56
C GLY A 73 16.23 -2.30 4.80
N LEU A 74 15.18 -2.12 5.61
CA LEU A 74 14.96 -2.97 6.79
C LEU A 74 14.60 -4.42 6.40
N ALA A 75 13.87 -4.62 5.31
CA ALA A 75 13.58 -5.95 4.79
C ALA A 75 14.86 -6.68 4.37
N ALA A 76 15.81 -6.00 3.74
CA ALA A 76 17.10 -6.59 3.39
C ALA A 76 17.88 -7.06 4.62
N GLU A 77 17.74 -6.37 5.77
CA GLU A 77 18.36 -6.77 7.03
C GLU A 77 17.66 -7.95 7.72
N ARG A 78 16.33 -8.12 7.53
CA ARG A 78 15.49 -8.89 8.46
C ARG A 78 14.60 -9.94 7.81
N ALA A 79 14.45 -9.93 6.47
CA ALA A 79 13.54 -10.83 5.77
C ALA A 79 13.84 -12.30 6.06
N THR A 80 12.81 -13.06 6.38
CA THR A 80 12.87 -14.50 6.54
C THR A 80 12.84 -15.22 5.18
N GLY A 81 13.24 -16.50 5.15
CA GLY A 81 13.14 -17.32 3.94
C GLY A 81 11.72 -17.40 3.40
N ASP A 82 10.72 -17.53 4.27
CA ASP A 82 9.30 -17.59 3.87
C ASP A 82 8.83 -16.28 3.23
N GLN A 83 9.25 -15.14 3.79
CA GLN A 83 8.92 -13.83 3.21
C GLN A 83 9.60 -13.62 1.86
N MET A 84 10.85 -14.07 1.70
CA MET A 84 11.54 -14.04 0.40
C MET A 84 10.85 -14.95 -0.62
N ALA A 85 10.37 -16.13 -0.21
CA ALA A 85 9.60 -17.02 -1.08
C ALA A 85 8.28 -16.35 -1.54
N THR A 86 7.54 -15.71 -0.61
CA THR A 86 6.33 -14.96 -0.94
C THR A 86 6.61 -13.82 -1.94
N MET A 87 7.68 -13.03 -1.74
CA MET A 87 8.06 -11.99 -2.70
C MET A 87 8.34 -12.56 -4.10
N ALA A 88 9.01 -13.73 -4.18
CA ALA A 88 9.30 -14.39 -5.45
C ALA A 88 8.03 -14.91 -6.14
N GLU A 89 7.05 -15.40 -5.37
CA GLU A 89 5.74 -15.80 -5.87
C GLU A 89 4.98 -14.61 -6.46
N GLU A 90 4.97 -13.46 -5.78
CA GLU A 90 4.29 -12.26 -6.28
C GLU A 90 4.95 -11.73 -7.58
N ILE A 91 6.28 -11.75 -7.69
CA ILE A 91 6.98 -11.41 -8.94
C ILE A 91 6.61 -12.40 -10.06
N THR A 92 6.53 -13.67 -9.75
CA THR A 92 6.10 -14.69 -10.73
C THR A 92 4.68 -14.43 -11.20
N GLY A 93 3.78 -14.06 -10.27
CA GLY A 93 2.40 -13.64 -10.57
C GLY A 93 2.35 -12.41 -11.47
N MET A 94 3.19 -11.39 -11.22
CA MET A 94 3.29 -10.21 -12.08
C MET A 94 3.67 -10.60 -13.52
N PHE A 95 4.70 -11.44 -13.71
CA PHE A 95 5.09 -11.89 -15.04
C PHE A 95 4.03 -12.76 -15.72
N ALA A 96 3.24 -13.51 -14.97
CA ALA A 96 2.12 -14.28 -15.50
C ALA A 96 0.90 -13.41 -15.87
N SER A 97 0.84 -12.19 -15.37
CA SER A 97 -0.30 -11.27 -15.50
C SER A 97 0.00 -10.04 -16.39
N LEU A 98 1.00 -10.10 -17.26
CA LEU A 98 1.38 -8.96 -18.13
C LEU A 98 0.22 -8.51 -19.04
N ASP A 99 -0.68 -9.42 -19.41
CA ASP A 99 -1.86 -9.15 -20.24
C ASP A 99 -3.14 -8.94 -19.39
N ASP A 100 -3.04 -9.02 -18.06
CA ASP A 100 -4.14 -8.77 -17.11
C ASP A 100 -3.77 -7.69 -16.10
N PRO A 101 -4.04 -6.41 -16.43
CA PRO A 101 -3.70 -5.27 -15.56
C PRO A 101 -4.26 -5.36 -14.15
N ALA A 102 -5.44 -5.95 -13.98
CA ALA A 102 -6.09 -6.05 -12.67
C ALA A 102 -5.36 -7.06 -11.77
N GLN A 103 -4.99 -8.21 -12.31
CA GLN A 103 -4.21 -9.23 -11.59
C GLN A 103 -2.78 -8.73 -11.33
N PHE A 104 -2.16 -8.07 -12.32
CA PHE A 104 -0.84 -7.47 -12.12
C PHE A 104 -0.83 -6.53 -10.90
N LEU A 105 -1.82 -5.62 -10.80
CA LEU A 105 -1.92 -4.68 -9.68
C LEU A 105 -2.12 -5.38 -8.32
N VAL A 106 -2.80 -6.52 -8.28
CA VAL A 106 -2.95 -7.32 -7.05
C VAL A 106 -1.59 -7.85 -6.60
N HIS A 107 -0.80 -8.44 -7.51
CA HIS A 107 0.54 -8.95 -7.21
C HIS A 107 1.50 -7.83 -6.82
N ASP A 108 1.46 -6.69 -7.52
CA ASP A 108 2.22 -5.48 -7.18
C ASP A 108 1.96 -5.04 -5.74
N MET A 109 0.68 -4.90 -5.36
CA MET A 109 0.29 -4.52 -4.00
C MET A 109 0.78 -5.54 -2.95
N HIS A 110 0.60 -6.83 -3.20
CA HIS A 110 1.03 -7.87 -2.27
C HIS A 110 2.54 -7.92 -2.10
N PHE A 111 3.30 -7.68 -3.17
CA PHE A 111 4.76 -7.57 -3.09
C PHE A 111 5.18 -6.45 -2.13
N HIS A 112 4.67 -5.24 -2.30
CA HIS A 112 4.99 -4.09 -1.44
C HIS A 112 4.57 -4.33 0.01
N GLN A 113 3.41 -4.96 0.24
CA GLN A 113 2.96 -5.35 1.59
C GLN A 113 3.89 -6.39 2.21
N THR A 114 4.38 -7.34 1.43
CA THR A 114 5.33 -8.37 1.91
C THR A 114 6.67 -7.74 2.27
N VAL A 115 7.19 -6.80 1.46
CA VAL A 115 8.40 -6.03 1.78
C VAL A 115 8.20 -5.24 3.08
N ALA A 116 7.06 -4.58 3.26
CA ALA A 116 6.76 -3.86 4.48
C ALA A 116 6.69 -4.78 5.71
N ALA A 117 6.06 -5.94 5.61
CA ALA A 117 6.02 -6.94 6.67
C ALA A 117 7.42 -7.49 7.00
N ALA A 118 8.26 -7.68 5.98
CA ALA A 118 9.64 -8.16 6.13
C ALA A 118 10.56 -7.15 6.84
N SER A 119 10.18 -5.86 6.88
CA SER A 119 10.90 -4.85 7.67
C SER A 119 10.93 -5.17 9.17
N GLY A 120 10.00 -6.02 9.67
CA GLY A 120 9.84 -6.34 11.09
C GLY A 120 9.31 -5.17 11.94
N ASP A 121 9.05 -4.01 11.36
CA ASP A 121 8.48 -2.85 12.03
C ASP A 121 6.95 -2.81 11.82
N ARG A 122 6.21 -3.07 12.90
CA ARG A 122 4.75 -3.16 12.87
C ARG A 122 4.08 -1.82 12.57
N ILE A 123 4.70 -0.70 12.94
CA ILE A 123 4.16 0.64 12.67
C ILE A 123 4.35 0.98 11.21
N LEU A 124 5.55 0.80 10.66
CA LEU A 124 5.82 1.01 9.23
C LEU A 124 4.95 0.09 8.36
N THR A 125 4.81 -1.19 8.74
CA THR A 125 3.89 -2.13 8.05
C THR A 125 2.46 -1.59 8.02
N SER A 126 1.96 -1.06 9.14
CA SER A 126 0.59 -0.54 9.21
C SER A 126 0.41 0.73 8.39
N LEU A 127 1.38 1.64 8.41
CA LEU A 127 1.38 2.85 7.58
C LEU A 127 1.42 2.48 6.09
N MET A 128 2.28 1.53 5.72
CA MET A 128 2.36 1.04 4.35
C MET A 128 1.05 0.42 3.87
N ASN A 129 0.41 -0.43 4.67
CA ASN A 129 -0.87 -1.02 4.32
C ASN A 129 -1.97 0.03 4.12
N MET A 130 -1.96 1.10 4.95
CA MET A 130 -2.90 2.20 4.82
C MET A 130 -2.68 2.97 3.51
N VAL A 131 -1.45 3.31 3.18
CA VAL A 131 -1.09 4.01 1.94
C VAL A 131 -1.36 3.13 0.72
N ALA A 132 -0.96 1.84 0.76
CA ALA A 132 -1.18 0.88 -0.33
C ALA A 132 -2.66 0.74 -0.68
N THR A 133 -3.56 0.71 0.31
CA THR A 133 -5.01 0.62 0.07
C THR A 133 -5.53 1.82 -0.72
N ILE A 134 -5.08 3.04 -0.40
CA ILE A 134 -5.51 4.26 -1.09
C ILE A 134 -4.98 4.26 -2.52
N LEU A 135 -3.72 3.90 -2.70
CA LEU A 135 -3.09 3.84 -4.02
C LEU A 135 -3.73 2.77 -4.91
N PHE A 136 -4.06 1.62 -4.36
CA PHE A 136 -4.77 0.57 -5.09
C PHE A 136 -6.09 1.07 -5.66
N ASP A 137 -6.89 1.79 -4.86
CA ASP A 137 -8.15 2.38 -5.31
C ASP A 137 -7.97 3.40 -6.44
N VAL A 138 -6.89 4.19 -6.39
CA VAL A 138 -6.57 5.16 -7.45
C VAL A 138 -6.10 4.44 -8.71
N ARG A 139 -5.11 3.54 -8.59
CA ARG A 139 -4.52 2.81 -9.72
C ARG A 139 -5.49 1.83 -10.39
N SER A 140 -6.39 1.20 -9.63
CA SER A 140 -7.37 0.27 -10.21
C SER A 140 -8.28 0.93 -11.27
N LYS A 141 -8.42 2.25 -11.22
CA LYS A 141 -9.20 3.03 -12.19
C LYS A 141 -8.41 3.37 -13.46
N THR A 142 -7.09 3.48 -13.35
CA THR A 142 -6.21 3.92 -14.45
C THR A 142 -5.37 2.79 -15.04
N VAL A 143 -5.17 1.70 -14.31
CA VAL A 143 -4.25 0.59 -14.64
C VAL A 143 -4.46 -0.04 -16.03
N LYS A 144 -5.68 0.02 -16.58
CA LYS A 144 -6.00 -0.51 -17.92
C LYS A 144 -5.24 0.19 -19.05
N ARG A 145 -4.61 1.32 -18.78
CA ARG A 145 -3.86 2.15 -19.72
C ARG A 145 -2.35 2.03 -19.53
N ALA A 146 -1.90 1.44 -18.41
CA ALA A 146 -0.49 1.25 -18.16
C ALA A 146 0.14 0.36 -19.24
N ARG A 147 1.26 0.83 -19.82
CA ARG A 147 1.86 0.21 -21.01
C ARG A 147 3.06 -0.66 -20.73
N ASP A 148 3.64 -0.59 -19.51
CA ASP A 148 4.98 -1.14 -19.26
C ASP A 148 5.04 -2.06 -18.03
N PHE A 149 4.09 -3.02 -17.96
CA PHE A 149 4.05 -4.01 -16.89
C PHE A 149 5.32 -4.86 -16.80
N LYS A 150 5.94 -5.15 -17.97
CA LYS A 150 7.16 -5.96 -17.99
C LYS A 150 8.32 -5.21 -17.33
N GLU A 151 8.51 -3.93 -17.64
CA GLU A 151 9.54 -3.10 -16.97
C GLU A 151 9.26 -3.00 -15.46
N SER A 152 8.01 -2.78 -15.07
CA SER A 152 7.62 -2.76 -13.66
C SER A 152 7.96 -4.07 -12.95
N ALA A 153 7.62 -5.23 -13.50
CA ALA A 153 7.96 -6.54 -12.94
C ALA A 153 9.48 -6.74 -12.81
N GLU A 154 10.27 -6.29 -13.81
CA GLU A 154 11.73 -6.32 -13.74
C GLU A 154 12.27 -5.45 -12.59
N MET A 155 11.69 -4.27 -12.35
CA MET A 155 12.08 -3.42 -11.22
C MET A 155 11.80 -4.10 -9.87
N HIS A 156 10.67 -4.77 -9.71
CA HIS A 156 10.37 -5.57 -8.51
C HIS A 156 11.39 -6.69 -8.31
N ARG A 157 11.83 -7.34 -9.40
CA ARG A 157 12.88 -8.36 -9.37
C ARG A 157 14.22 -7.79 -8.90
N HIS A 158 14.56 -6.54 -9.23
CA HIS A 158 15.77 -5.88 -8.73
C HIS A 158 15.68 -5.62 -7.23
N ILE A 159 14.53 -5.14 -6.72
CA ILE A 159 14.28 -4.95 -5.28
C ILE A 159 14.44 -6.29 -4.54
N TYR A 160 13.76 -7.33 -5.02
CA TYR A 160 13.84 -8.67 -4.44
C TYR A 160 15.28 -9.20 -4.38
N ARG A 161 16.06 -9.02 -5.46
CA ARG A 161 17.45 -9.46 -5.51
C ARG A 161 18.27 -8.79 -4.40
N ALA A 162 18.16 -7.47 -4.25
CA ALA A 162 18.87 -6.73 -3.22
C ALA A 162 18.47 -7.18 -1.81
N ILE A 163 17.17 -7.44 -1.57
CA ILE A 163 16.68 -7.98 -0.29
C ILE A 163 17.27 -9.38 -0.03
N ARG A 164 17.26 -10.26 -1.03
CA ARG A 164 17.80 -11.63 -0.93
C ARG A 164 19.32 -11.65 -0.71
N GLU A 165 20.03 -10.68 -1.25
CA GLU A 165 21.48 -10.52 -1.08
C GLU A 165 21.83 -9.83 0.23
N HIS A 166 20.82 -9.47 1.05
CA HIS A 166 20.97 -8.76 2.31
C HIS A 166 21.75 -7.45 2.17
N ASP A 167 21.50 -6.71 1.08
CA ASP A 167 22.09 -5.38 0.82
C ASP A 167 21.05 -4.27 1.04
N PRO A 168 21.04 -3.62 2.22
CA PRO A 168 20.06 -2.58 2.53
C PRO A 168 20.16 -1.34 1.62
N GLU A 169 21.38 -0.97 1.21
CA GLU A 169 21.55 0.21 0.37
C GLU A 169 21.11 -0.04 -1.07
N ALA A 170 21.45 -1.22 -1.61
CA ALA A 170 20.93 -1.63 -2.92
C ALA A 170 19.41 -1.78 -2.92
N ALA A 171 18.81 -2.29 -1.83
CA ALA A 171 17.36 -2.40 -1.69
C ALA A 171 16.66 -1.02 -1.68
N ARG A 172 17.21 -0.04 -0.93
CA ARG A 172 16.73 1.34 -0.93
C ARG A 172 16.83 1.98 -2.33
N ALA A 173 17.97 1.80 -2.99
CA ALA A 173 18.21 2.37 -4.31
C ALA A 173 17.28 1.76 -5.37
N ALA A 174 17.10 0.43 -5.39
CA ALA A 174 16.21 -0.25 -6.30
C ALA A 174 14.74 0.16 -6.08
N MET A 175 14.29 0.27 -4.81
CA MET A 175 12.95 0.75 -4.49
C MET A 175 12.75 2.19 -4.94
N ARG A 176 13.72 3.07 -4.71
CA ARG A 176 13.66 4.46 -5.19
C ARG A 176 13.51 4.53 -6.71
N GLU A 177 14.33 3.80 -7.44
CA GLU A 177 14.29 3.79 -8.91
C GLU A 177 12.93 3.30 -9.42
N HIS A 178 12.41 2.21 -8.84
CA HIS A 178 11.08 1.69 -9.15
C HIS A 178 9.98 2.75 -8.97
N LEU A 179 9.95 3.42 -7.81
CA LEU A 179 8.91 4.40 -7.50
C LEU A 179 9.02 5.66 -8.37
N MET A 180 10.23 6.12 -8.71
CA MET A 180 10.43 7.23 -9.64
C MET A 180 9.92 6.91 -11.05
N ARG A 181 10.14 5.69 -11.55
CA ARG A 181 9.59 5.25 -12.84
C ARG A 181 8.08 5.12 -12.80
N ALA A 182 7.52 4.56 -11.73
CA ALA A 182 6.08 4.45 -11.54
C ALA A 182 5.39 5.82 -11.49
N GLN A 183 6.01 6.80 -10.82
CA GLN A 183 5.53 8.18 -10.80
C GLN A 183 5.52 8.79 -12.19
N LYS A 184 6.64 8.69 -12.92
CA LYS A 184 6.77 9.23 -14.28
C LYS A 184 5.73 8.63 -15.23
N ALA A 185 5.55 7.30 -15.19
CA ALA A 185 4.54 6.64 -16.01
C ALA A 185 3.12 7.15 -15.71
N GLN A 186 2.79 7.38 -14.43
CA GLN A 186 1.48 7.91 -14.05
C GLN A 186 1.29 9.37 -14.49
N GLU A 187 2.33 10.19 -14.45
CA GLU A 187 2.30 11.58 -14.93
C GLU A 187 2.09 11.64 -16.45
N GLU A 188 2.74 10.75 -17.20
CA GLU A 188 2.58 10.62 -18.65
C GLU A 188 1.14 10.18 -19.02
N GLU A 189 0.59 9.18 -18.30
CA GLU A 189 -0.80 8.75 -18.47
C GLU A 189 -1.81 9.89 -18.21
N ALA A 190 -1.60 10.67 -17.15
CA ALA A 190 -2.46 11.80 -16.81
C ALA A 190 -2.42 12.90 -17.88
N ALA A 191 -1.24 13.21 -18.42
CA ALA A 191 -1.08 14.20 -19.48
C ALA A 191 -1.76 13.76 -20.79
N GLU A 192 -1.70 12.48 -21.14
CA GLU A 192 -2.40 11.92 -22.30
C GLU A 192 -3.93 12.03 -22.15
N ASP A 193 -4.44 11.78 -20.95
CA ASP A 193 -5.89 11.90 -20.65
C ASP A 193 -6.40 13.35 -20.79
N GLU A 194 -5.64 14.32 -20.29
CA GLU A 194 -5.99 15.73 -20.43
C GLU A 194 -5.96 16.18 -21.91
N ALA A 195 -4.97 15.71 -22.66
CA ALA A 195 -4.89 16.01 -24.09
C ALA A 195 -6.07 15.42 -24.89
N ALA A 196 -6.47 14.18 -24.57
CA ALA A 196 -7.59 13.51 -25.21
C ALA A 196 -8.94 14.19 -24.87
N ALA A 197 -9.13 14.62 -23.60
CA ALA A 197 -10.32 15.34 -23.16
C ALA A 197 -10.47 16.72 -23.87
N ASN A 198 -9.35 17.46 -24.03
CA ASN A 198 -9.33 18.76 -24.68
C ASN A 198 -9.47 18.67 -26.21
N GLY A 199 -9.08 17.55 -26.83
CA GLY A 199 -9.24 17.29 -28.26
C GLY A 199 -10.69 17.02 -28.70
N ASN A 200 -11.48 16.39 -27.82
CA ASN A 200 -12.89 16.03 -28.11
C ASN A 200 -13.89 17.20 -27.91
N GLY A 201 -13.48 18.29 -27.29
CA GLY A 201 -14.33 19.47 -27.04
C GLY A 201 -14.36 20.50 -28.19
N LYS A 202 -13.72 20.20 -29.33
CA LYS A 202 -13.62 21.13 -30.49
C LYS A 202 -14.33 20.66 -31.77
N GLN A 203 -15.28 19.72 -31.65
CA GLN A 203 -16.13 19.34 -32.77
C GLN A 203 -17.58 19.83 -32.57
#